data_450493254a444ee428dcf14f6f952a2c
#
_entry.id   450493254a444ee428dcf14f6f952a2c
#
_cell.length_a   1.000
_cell.length_b   1.000
_cell.length_c   1.000
_cell.angle_alpha   90.00
_cell.angle_beta   90.00
_cell.angle_gamma   90.00
#
_symmetry.space_group_name_H-M   'P 1'
#
loop_
_entity.id
_entity.type
_entity.pdbx_description
1 polymer ?
#
loop_
_entity_poly.entity_id
_entity_poly.type
_entity_poly.pdbx_seq_one_letter_code
_entity_poly.pdbx_strand_id
1 'polypeptide(L)'
;MANIYNFLKNVLLDIKSQTNNNILFLWSLLLLVTIPLPFAVNNVVLAVFLLISILKFKKENVSFNLFLIAPIVLFFWMALSYFWSIDQETTLKAIPKEITLLLIPIAFAVNKKFTSIQTEKIKQYYSYSMVILAVFFMLRATIRYFINQDSRAFFYHGEDHVDYGLVPKLLNAIHVSVFAAVALFYFVSKEVKTKFENVAAILLFAFIILLSSKNIIVVVLLLGLLYFFYFSKSSQKLRLRNLIVFGLVLGLIVSFGKIKNRFKEEFQSNTDKSISADVISNVPQGVHYISLKEAWTNETFSPNDYFPGTAFRVYQFRIFTEI
;
A
#
# COMPACT_ATOMS: atom_id res chain seq x y z
N MET A 1 26.76 8.94 20.11
CA MET A 1 26.98 9.44 18.74
C MET A 1 27.88 8.51 17.91
N ALA A 2 29.00 8.00 18.41
CA ALA A 2 29.89 7.09 17.67
C ALA A 2 29.20 5.83 17.10
N ASN A 3 28.27 5.22 17.83
CA ASN A 3 27.57 4.02 17.37
C ASN A 3 26.64 4.26 16.16
N ILE A 4 25.96 5.41 16.10
CA ILE A 4 25.08 5.78 14.98
C ILE A 4 25.91 6.08 13.73
N TYR A 5 26.99 6.82 13.90
CA TYR A 5 27.90 7.11 12.79
C TYR A 5 28.51 5.84 12.17
N ASN A 6 28.98 4.92 13.01
CA ASN A 6 29.53 3.64 12.57
C ASN A 6 28.46 2.79 11.87
N PHE A 7 27.23 2.78 12.37
CA PHE A 7 26.12 2.09 11.72
C PHE A 7 25.84 2.65 10.32
N LEU A 8 25.67 3.97 10.19
CA LEU A 8 25.43 4.62 8.89
C LEU A 8 26.58 4.40 7.91
N LYS A 9 27.84 4.50 8.38
CA LYS A 9 29.02 4.21 7.58
C LYS A 9 29.02 2.77 7.04
N ASN A 10 28.70 1.80 7.89
CA ASN A 10 28.62 0.39 7.50
C ASN A 10 27.51 0.14 6.47
N VAL A 11 26.34 0.77 6.62
CA VAL A 11 25.25 0.69 5.64
C VAL A 11 25.69 1.28 4.30
N LEU A 12 26.33 2.43 4.28
CA LEU A 12 26.83 3.06 3.03
C LEU A 12 27.92 2.21 2.35
N LEU A 13 28.84 1.62 3.12
CA LEU A 13 29.88 0.73 2.58
C LEU A 13 29.28 -0.55 2.00
N ASP A 14 28.27 -1.12 2.65
CA ASP A 14 27.54 -2.30 2.14
C ASP A 14 26.81 -1.97 0.85
N ILE A 15 26.06 -0.86 0.80
CA ILE A 15 25.37 -0.40 -0.43
C ILE A 15 26.39 -0.20 -1.56
N LYS A 16 27.54 0.46 -1.29
CA LYS A 16 28.58 0.67 -2.27
C LYS A 16 29.17 -0.65 -2.80
N SER A 17 29.41 -1.61 -1.91
CA SER A 17 29.90 -2.95 -2.28
C SER A 17 28.92 -3.69 -3.19
N GLN A 18 27.63 -3.69 -2.84
CA GLN A 18 26.59 -4.34 -3.66
C GLN A 18 26.41 -3.64 -5.02
N THR A 19 26.50 -2.31 -5.03
CA THR A 19 26.42 -1.49 -6.26
C THR A 19 27.58 -1.76 -7.21
N ASN A 20 28.79 -1.95 -6.70
CA ASN A 20 29.94 -2.32 -7.53
C ASN A 20 29.74 -3.66 -8.22
N ASN A 21 29.06 -4.60 -7.59
CA ASN A 21 28.74 -5.91 -8.17
C ASN A 21 27.59 -5.84 -9.20
N ASN A 22 26.60 -4.95 -8.95
CA ASN A 22 25.46 -4.74 -9.84
C ASN A 22 24.90 -3.31 -9.61
N ILE A 23 25.14 -2.43 -10.58
CA ILE A 23 24.70 -1.01 -10.49
C ILE A 23 23.16 -0.88 -10.34
N LEU A 24 22.41 -1.80 -10.90
CA LEU A 24 20.95 -1.81 -10.78
C LEU A 24 20.48 -2.04 -9.34
N PHE A 25 21.31 -2.61 -8.47
CA PHE A 25 21.00 -2.74 -7.04
C PHE A 25 20.68 -1.38 -6.41
N LEU A 26 21.56 -0.38 -6.63
CA LEU A 26 21.36 0.97 -6.08
C LEU A 26 20.06 1.60 -6.63
N TRP A 27 19.86 1.53 -7.93
CA TRP A 27 18.72 2.20 -8.57
C TRP A 27 17.39 1.51 -8.26
N SER A 28 17.38 0.18 -8.13
CA SER A 28 16.21 -0.55 -7.64
C SER A 28 15.90 -0.23 -6.18
N LEU A 29 16.93 -0.11 -5.35
CA LEU A 29 16.75 0.31 -3.96
C LEU A 29 16.19 1.73 -3.88
N LEU A 30 16.77 2.69 -4.62
CA LEU A 30 16.27 4.05 -4.67
C LEU A 30 14.83 4.13 -5.20
N LEU A 31 14.51 3.35 -6.25
CA LEU A 31 13.16 3.28 -6.78
C LEU A 31 12.15 2.85 -5.71
N LEU A 32 12.45 1.80 -4.96
CA LEU A 32 11.58 1.31 -3.88
C LEU A 32 11.48 2.30 -2.70
N VAL A 33 12.59 2.90 -2.30
CA VAL A 33 12.61 3.88 -1.19
C VAL A 33 11.84 5.15 -1.55
N THR A 34 11.81 5.53 -2.83
CA THR A 34 11.11 6.74 -3.29
C THR A 34 9.64 6.52 -3.65
N ILE A 35 9.16 5.27 -3.71
CA ILE A 35 7.74 4.99 -3.99
C ILE A 35 6.79 5.77 -3.05
N PRO A 36 6.99 5.82 -1.72
CA PRO A 36 6.10 6.54 -0.82
C PRO A 36 6.38 8.06 -0.77
N LEU A 37 7.23 8.58 -1.62
CA LEU A 37 7.51 10.01 -1.75
C LEU A 37 6.63 10.64 -2.87
N PRO A 38 6.62 11.99 -3.02
CA PRO A 38 5.88 12.65 -4.10
C PRO A 38 6.25 12.09 -5.47
N PHE A 39 5.27 11.94 -6.34
CA PHE A 39 5.40 11.31 -7.67
C PHE A 39 6.56 11.86 -8.50
N ALA A 40 6.84 13.16 -8.42
CA ALA A 40 7.94 13.77 -9.17
C ALA A 40 9.30 13.14 -8.82
N VAL A 41 9.56 12.87 -7.55
CA VAL A 41 10.83 12.25 -7.09
C VAL A 41 10.93 10.82 -7.61
N ASN A 42 9.88 10.04 -7.45
CA ASN A 42 9.87 8.65 -7.90
C ASN A 42 9.99 8.54 -9.43
N ASN A 43 9.34 9.42 -10.20
CA ASN A 43 9.42 9.45 -11.65
C ASN A 43 10.84 9.77 -12.16
N VAL A 44 11.56 10.69 -11.50
CA VAL A 44 12.96 10.97 -11.84
C VAL A 44 13.84 9.75 -11.58
N VAL A 45 13.68 9.10 -10.44
CA VAL A 45 14.43 7.89 -10.10
C VAL A 45 14.09 6.76 -11.09
N LEU A 46 12.83 6.60 -11.46
CA LEU A 46 12.39 5.62 -12.44
C LEU A 46 13.02 5.88 -13.82
N ALA A 47 13.04 7.14 -14.28
CA ALA A 47 13.65 7.49 -15.56
C ALA A 47 15.14 7.15 -15.58
N VAL A 48 15.86 7.46 -14.50
CA VAL A 48 17.29 7.13 -14.37
C VAL A 48 17.50 5.60 -14.28
N PHE A 49 16.65 4.88 -13.52
CA PHE A 49 16.67 3.41 -13.46
C PHE A 49 16.54 2.79 -14.85
N LEU A 50 15.55 3.25 -15.65
CA LEU A 50 15.32 2.77 -17.01
C LEU A 50 16.50 3.09 -17.94
N LEU A 51 17.03 4.32 -17.86
CA LEU A 51 18.20 4.72 -18.64
C LEU A 51 19.41 3.82 -18.34
N ILE A 52 19.73 3.60 -17.06
CA ILE A 52 20.84 2.72 -16.66
C ILE A 52 20.57 1.28 -17.09
N SER A 53 19.32 0.84 -17.05
CA SER A 53 18.90 -0.48 -17.50
C SER A 53 19.21 -0.69 -18.99
N ILE A 54 18.97 0.33 -19.82
CA ILE A 54 19.30 0.32 -21.25
C ILE A 54 20.83 0.35 -21.45
N LEU A 55 21.55 1.23 -20.74
CA LEU A 55 23.00 1.36 -20.86
C LEU A 55 23.77 0.11 -20.42
N LYS A 56 23.20 -0.67 -19.51
CA LYS A 56 23.80 -1.91 -18.98
C LYS A 56 23.23 -3.18 -19.62
N PHE A 57 22.41 -3.01 -20.65
CA PHE A 57 21.85 -4.13 -21.41
C PHE A 57 22.93 -5.07 -21.92
N LYS A 58 22.73 -6.36 -21.69
CA LYS A 58 23.57 -7.43 -22.27
C LYS A 58 22.65 -8.58 -22.69
N LYS A 59 22.78 -8.99 -23.94
CA LYS A 59 21.96 -10.08 -24.51
C LYS A 59 22.05 -11.38 -23.70
N GLU A 60 23.20 -11.68 -23.12
CA GLU A 60 23.45 -12.85 -22.28
C GLU A 60 22.66 -12.87 -20.97
N ASN A 61 22.21 -11.70 -20.49
CA ASN A 61 21.43 -11.58 -19.25
C ASN A 61 19.93 -11.72 -19.47
N VAL A 62 19.45 -11.73 -20.71
CA VAL A 62 18.02 -11.78 -21.03
C VAL A 62 17.38 -13.04 -20.46
N SER A 63 16.44 -12.86 -19.54
CA SER A 63 15.70 -13.97 -18.97
C SER A 63 14.34 -13.53 -18.46
N PHE A 64 13.32 -14.16 -19.02
CA PHE A 64 11.94 -13.96 -18.61
C PHE A 64 11.48 -15.09 -17.68
N ASN A 65 10.72 -14.73 -16.66
CA ASN A 65 10.01 -15.66 -15.81
C ASN A 65 8.53 -15.23 -15.73
N LEU A 66 7.67 -16.10 -15.19
CA LEU A 66 6.24 -15.83 -15.10
C LEU A 66 5.91 -14.51 -14.37
N PHE A 67 6.66 -14.18 -13.32
CA PHE A 67 6.43 -12.94 -12.53
C PHE A 67 6.74 -11.67 -13.34
N LEU A 68 7.66 -11.74 -14.31
CA LEU A 68 7.97 -10.62 -15.20
C LEU A 68 7.04 -10.59 -16.43
N ILE A 69 6.60 -11.76 -16.91
CA ILE A 69 5.71 -11.87 -18.07
C ILE A 69 4.30 -11.40 -17.71
N ALA A 70 3.80 -11.74 -16.52
CA ALA A 70 2.42 -11.44 -16.13
C ALA A 70 2.04 -9.94 -16.22
N PRO A 71 2.82 -8.98 -15.67
CA PRO A 71 2.51 -7.56 -15.84
C PRO A 71 2.63 -7.09 -17.30
N ILE A 72 3.55 -7.67 -18.08
CA ILE A 72 3.67 -7.36 -19.52
C ILE A 72 2.40 -7.77 -20.25
N VAL A 73 1.92 -9.01 -20.03
CA VAL A 73 0.68 -9.52 -20.63
C VAL A 73 -0.51 -8.67 -20.19
N LEU A 74 -0.57 -8.28 -18.91
CA LEU A 74 -1.61 -7.39 -18.39
C LEU A 74 -1.61 -6.04 -19.13
N PHE A 75 -0.42 -5.44 -19.31
CA PHE A 75 -0.32 -4.19 -20.08
C PHE A 75 -0.87 -4.33 -21.50
N PHE A 76 -0.48 -5.38 -22.23
CA PHE A 76 -1.01 -5.61 -23.58
C PHE A 76 -2.50 -5.90 -23.57
N TRP A 77 -3.03 -6.64 -22.60
CA TRP A 77 -4.46 -6.85 -22.45
C TRP A 77 -5.20 -5.52 -22.24
N MET A 78 -4.70 -4.65 -21.39
CA MET A 78 -5.26 -3.31 -21.18
C MET A 78 -5.15 -2.44 -22.45
N ALA A 79 -4.04 -2.52 -23.18
CA ALA A 79 -3.89 -1.80 -24.45
C ALA A 79 -4.87 -2.31 -25.51
N LEU A 80 -5.08 -3.63 -25.60
CA LEU A 80 -6.05 -4.24 -26.52
C LEU A 80 -7.50 -3.86 -26.18
N SER A 81 -7.82 -3.53 -24.91
CA SER A 81 -9.15 -3.11 -24.51
C SER A 81 -9.64 -1.86 -25.27
N TYR A 82 -8.73 -1.08 -25.83
CA TYR A 82 -9.05 0.03 -26.72
C TYR A 82 -10.03 -0.34 -27.85
N PHE A 83 -9.91 -1.55 -28.41
CA PHE A 83 -10.72 -1.97 -29.56
C PHE A 83 -12.19 -2.27 -29.22
N TRP A 84 -12.50 -2.56 -27.96
CA TRP A 84 -13.87 -2.84 -27.49
C TRP A 84 -14.36 -1.88 -26.41
N SER A 85 -13.57 -0.86 -26.11
CA SER A 85 -13.95 0.17 -25.12
C SER A 85 -15.08 1.04 -25.66
N ILE A 86 -16.07 1.32 -24.80
CA ILE A 86 -17.15 2.26 -25.10
C ILE A 86 -16.59 3.69 -25.21
N ASP A 87 -15.59 4.03 -24.40
CA ASP A 87 -14.89 5.32 -24.44
C ASP A 87 -13.43 5.10 -24.83
N GLN A 88 -13.18 5.08 -26.13
CA GLN A 88 -11.85 4.86 -26.68
C GLN A 88 -10.88 6.01 -26.37
N GLU A 89 -11.39 7.24 -26.27
CA GLU A 89 -10.54 8.40 -25.99
C GLU A 89 -9.98 8.36 -24.56
N THR A 90 -10.83 8.05 -23.59
CA THR A 90 -10.40 7.87 -22.20
C THR A 90 -9.47 6.68 -22.04
N THR A 91 -9.74 5.58 -22.75
CA THR A 91 -8.87 4.39 -22.75
C THR A 91 -7.49 4.72 -23.31
N LEU A 92 -7.40 5.43 -24.42
CA LEU A 92 -6.13 5.84 -25.02
C LEU A 92 -5.31 6.76 -24.09
N LYS A 93 -5.98 7.65 -23.35
CA LYS A 93 -5.34 8.52 -22.35
C LYS A 93 -4.87 7.74 -21.09
N ALA A 94 -5.47 6.58 -20.81
CA ALA A 94 -5.09 5.74 -19.68
C ALA A 94 -3.85 4.87 -19.96
N ILE A 95 -3.69 4.34 -21.17
CA ILE A 95 -2.59 3.42 -21.54
C ILE A 95 -1.19 3.96 -21.17
N PRO A 96 -0.81 5.24 -21.45
CA PRO A 96 0.50 5.76 -21.07
C PRO A 96 0.74 5.79 -19.56
N LYS A 97 -0.31 5.87 -18.74
CA LYS A 97 -0.20 5.86 -17.27
C LYS A 97 0.24 4.50 -16.73
N GLU A 98 -0.10 3.44 -17.46
CA GLU A 98 0.20 2.06 -17.09
C GLU A 98 1.49 1.53 -17.74
N ILE A 99 2.24 2.39 -18.45
CA ILE A 99 3.47 2.01 -19.17
C ILE A 99 4.54 1.35 -18.27
N THR A 100 4.48 1.61 -16.98
CA THR A 100 5.39 1.02 -15.98
C THR A 100 5.21 -0.49 -15.84
N LEU A 101 4.01 -1.02 -16.11
CA LEU A 101 3.75 -2.47 -16.16
C LEU A 101 4.54 -3.16 -17.28
N LEU A 102 4.89 -2.44 -18.33
CA LEU A 102 5.74 -2.93 -19.42
C LEU A 102 7.22 -2.68 -19.12
N LEU A 103 7.59 -1.44 -18.79
CA LEU A 103 8.99 -1.01 -18.76
C LEU A 103 9.76 -1.61 -17.58
N ILE A 104 9.17 -1.69 -16.38
CA ILE A 104 9.87 -2.22 -15.21
C ILE A 104 10.19 -3.72 -15.35
N PRO A 105 9.24 -4.61 -15.72
CA PRO A 105 9.56 -6.02 -15.94
C PRO A 105 10.60 -6.25 -17.05
N ILE A 106 10.51 -5.49 -18.16
CA ILE A 106 11.52 -5.57 -19.21
C ILE A 106 12.89 -5.16 -18.69
N ALA A 107 12.99 -4.06 -17.93
CA ALA A 107 14.23 -3.61 -17.34
C ALA A 107 14.89 -4.69 -16.47
N PHE A 108 14.09 -5.42 -15.67
CA PHE A 108 14.60 -6.55 -14.87
C PHE A 108 14.92 -7.79 -15.72
N ALA A 109 14.14 -8.05 -16.78
CA ALA A 109 14.34 -9.21 -17.64
C ALA A 109 15.63 -9.15 -18.47
N VAL A 110 16.06 -7.95 -18.87
CA VAL A 110 17.19 -7.76 -19.79
C VAL A 110 18.52 -7.50 -19.07
N ASN A 111 18.52 -7.45 -17.75
CA ASN A 111 19.69 -7.11 -16.95
C ASN A 111 20.14 -8.27 -16.03
N LYS A 112 21.34 -8.11 -15.47
CA LYS A 112 21.92 -9.07 -14.53
C LYS A 112 20.97 -9.28 -13.34
N LYS A 113 20.61 -10.52 -13.09
CA LYS A 113 19.77 -10.91 -11.93
C LYS A 113 20.45 -10.54 -10.62
N PHE A 114 19.65 -10.16 -9.65
CA PHE A 114 20.12 -10.00 -8.28
C PHE A 114 20.46 -11.34 -7.65
N THR A 115 21.54 -11.36 -6.89
CA THR A 115 21.84 -12.48 -6.02
C THR A 115 20.82 -12.54 -4.87
N SER A 116 20.69 -13.71 -4.21
CA SER A 116 19.85 -13.84 -3.00
C SER A 116 20.23 -12.82 -1.92
N ILE A 117 21.54 -12.57 -1.77
CA ILE A 117 22.03 -11.56 -0.82
C ILE A 117 21.55 -10.15 -1.20
N GLN A 118 21.64 -9.77 -2.48
CA GLN A 118 21.19 -8.46 -2.95
C GLN A 118 19.68 -8.30 -2.77
N THR A 119 18.90 -9.34 -3.09
CA THR A 119 17.46 -9.32 -2.89
C THR A 119 17.08 -9.14 -1.42
N GLU A 120 17.77 -9.84 -0.53
CA GLU A 120 17.53 -9.70 0.91
C GLU A 120 17.91 -8.32 1.43
N LYS A 121 19.02 -7.75 0.96
CA LYS A 121 19.45 -6.38 1.29
C LYS A 121 18.47 -5.31 0.78
N ILE A 122 17.92 -5.48 -0.43
CA ILE A 122 16.89 -4.58 -0.96
C ILE A 122 15.66 -4.59 -0.05
N LYS A 123 15.14 -5.77 0.34
CA LYS A 123 14.02 -5.89 1.27
C LYS A 123 14.33 -5.23 2.62
N GLN A 124 15.52 -5.48 3.14
CA GLN A 124 15.98 -4.95 4.41
C GLN A 124 16.00 -3.42 4.41
N TYR A 125 16.68 -2.82 3.44
CA TYR A 125 16.83 -1.35 3.38
C TYR A 125 15.51 -0.66 3.06
N TYR A 126 14.70 -1.25 2.18
CA TYR A 126 13.33 -0.79 1.96
C TYR A 126 12.52 -0.77 3.26
N SER A 127 12.56 -1.87 4.01
CA SER A 127 11.78 -1.97 5.25
C SER A 127 12.25 -0.98 6.32
N TYR A 128 13.56 -0.73 6.42
CA TYR A 128 14.08 0.32 7.30
C TYR A 128 13.67 1.73 6.85
N SER A 129 13.67 2.00 5.54
CA SER A 129 13.20 3.30 5.03
C SER A 129 11.72 3.54 5.35
N MET A 130 10.88 2.51 5.29
CA MET A 130 9.47 2.59 5.68
C MET A 130 9.29 2.84 7.19
N VAL A 131 10.15 2.28 8.04
CA VAL A 131 10.15 2.61 9.48
C VAL A 131 10.48 4.08 9.69
N ILE A 132 11.51 4.61 9.02
CA ILE A 132 11.89 6.02 9.10
C ILE A 132 10.73 6.92 8.66
N LEU A 133 10.08 6.57 7.55
CA LEU A 133 8.92 7.30 7.05
C LEU A 133 7.74 7.29 8.04
N ALA A 134 7.44 6.13 8.61
CA ALA A 134 6.38 5.98 9.63
C ALA A 134 6.68 6.83 10.87
N VAL A 135 7.92 6.79 11.37
CA VAL A 135 8.37 7.64 12.49
C VAL A 135 8.19 9.13 12.14
N PHE A 136 8.61 9.54 10.95
CA PHE A 136 8.47 10.93 10.49
C PHE A 136 7.01 11.38 10.51
N PHE A 137 6.09 10.59 9.93
CA PHE A 137 4.67 10.97 9.91
C PHE A 137 4.02 10.93 11.29
N MET A 138 4.39 9.98 12.15
CA MET A 138 3.90 9.92 13.53
C MET A 138 4.40 11.10 14.36
N LEU A 139 5.65 11.51 14.22
CA LEU A 139 6.20 12.71 14.86
C LEU A 139 5.52 13.98 14.34
N ARG A 140 5.31 14.10 13.03
CA ARG A 140 4.56 15.20 12.41
C ARG A 140 3.14 15.29 12.99
N ALA A 141 2.45 14.17 13.11
CA ALA A 141 1.11 14.11 13.70
C ALA A 141 1.11 14.53 15.16
N THR A 142 2.09 14.09 15.93
CA THR A 142 2.26 14.45 17.35
C THR A 142 2.49 15.97 17.51
N ILE A 143 3.37 16.56 16.71
CA ILE A 143 3.62 18.01 16.74
C ILE A 143 2.33 18.78 16.40
N ARG A 144 1.59 18.36 15.37
CA ARG A 144 0.33 19.00 14.97
C ARG A 144 -0.75 18.88 16.05
N TYR A 145 -0.81 17.72 16.70
CA TYR A 145 -1.72 17.53 17.83
C TYR A 145 -1.43 18.53 18.96
N PHE A 146 -0.16 18.75 19.32
CA PHE A 146 0.18 19.71 20.37
C PHE A 146 -0.12 21.17 19.96
N ILE A 147 0.00 21.51 18.69
CA ILE A 147 -0.29 22.86 18.19
C ILE A 147 -1.80 23.10 18.11
N ASN A 148 -2.55 22.17 17.52
CA ASN A 148 -3.95 22.37 17.15
C ASN A 148 -4.93 21.73 18.13
N GLN A 149 -4.46 20.93 19.10
CA GLN A 149 -5.25 20.14 20.04
C GLN A 149 -6.31 19.26 19.35
N ASP A 150 -6.06 18.87 18.11
CA ASP A 150 -6.97 18.07 17.28
C ASP A 150 -6.43 16.64 17.07
N SER A 151 -7.14 15.66 17.64
CA SER A 151 -6.79 14.25 17.51
C SER A 151 -6.88 13.70 16.09
N ARG A 152 -7.54 14.44 15.16
CA ARG A 152 -7.62 14.08 13.74
C ARG A 152 -6.24 14.04 13.08
N ALA A 153 -5.24 14.76 13.62
CA ALA A 153 -3.87 14.72 13.15
C ALA A 153 -3.25 13.31 13.07
N PHE A 154 -3.72 12.37 13.91
CA PHE A 154 -3.24 10.98 13.93
C PHE A 154 -3.93 10.07 12.93
N PHE A 155 -4.97 10.53 12.25
CA PHE A 155 -5.73 9.70 11.33
C PHE A 155 -5.67 10.25 9.91
N TYR A 156 -5.92 9.40 8.92
CA TYR A 156 -6.08 9.84 7.54
C TYR A 156 -7.49 10.44 7.33
N HIS A 157 -7.55 11.61 6.72
CA HIS A 157 -8.78 12.28 6.29
C HIS A 157 -8.63 12.67 4.82
N GLY A 158 -9.31 11.92 3.94
CA GLY A 158 -9.22 12.12 2.47
C GLY A 158 -9.98 13.32 1.95
N GLU A 159 -10.92 13.86 2.74
CA GLU A 159 -11.92 14.84 2.29
C GLU A 159 -11.65 16.28 2.75
N ASP A 160 -10.81 16.47 3.76
CA ASP A 160 -10.50 17.81 4.25
C ASP A 160 -9.67 18.60 3.23
N HIS A 161 -10.11 19.83 2.93
CA HIS A 161 -9.37 20.77 2.08
C HIS A 161 -8.02 21.18 2.68
N VAL A 162 -7.77 20.84 3.92
CA VAL A 162 -6.57 21.18 4.67
C VAL A 162 -5.83 19.89 5.02
N ASP A 163 -4.51 19.90 4.84
CA ASP A 163 -3.57 18.78 5.02
C ASP A 163 -3.39 18.42 6.52
N TYR A 164 -4.47 18.23 7.28
CA TYR A 164 -4.41 17.93 8.72
C TYR A 164 -4.12 16.47 9.07
N GLY A 165 -4.31 15.55 8.15
CA GLY A 165 -4.18 14.12 8.40
C GLY A 165 -2.75 13.62 8.64
N LEU A 166 -2.64 12.36 9.06
CA LEU A 166 -1.38 11.67 9.34
C LEU A 166 -0.39 11.76 8.17
N VAL A 167 -0.88 11.50 6.95
CA VAL A 167 -0.13 11.66 5.70
C VAL A 167 -0.76 12.75 4.84
N PRO A 168 0.01 13.46 3.99
CA PRO A 168 -0.52 14.45 3.07
C PRO A 168 -1.55 13.84 2.11
N LYS A 169 -2.54 14.62 1.68
CA LYS A 169 -3.58 14.20 0.74
C LYS A 169 -3.00 13.65 -0.59
N LEU A 170 -1.87 14.19 -1.03
CA LEU A 170 -1.15 13.71 -2.22
C LEU A 170 -0.66 12.27 -2.11
N LEU A 171 -0.48 11.77 -0.88
CA LEU A 171 -0.11 10.39 -0.60
C LEU A 171 -1.37 9.63 -0.23
N ASN A 172 -1.89 8.84 -1.16
CA ASN A 172 -3.03 7.99 -0.88
C ASN A 172 -2.72 7.02 0.28
N ALA A 173 -3.51 7.09 1.37
CA ALA A 173 -3.31 6.26 2.55
C ALA A 173 -3.37 4.76 2.25
N ILE A 174 -4.16 4.34 1.26
CA ILE A 174 -4.24 2.94 0.84
C ILE A 174 -2.88 2.49 0.33
N HIS A 175 -2.25 3.26 -0.56
CA HIS A 175 -0.94 2.91 -1.12
C HIS A 175 0.15 2.90 -0.04
N VAL A 176 0.18 3.94 0.81
CA VAL A 176 1.14 3.99 1.93
C VAL A 176 0.96 2.82 2.89
N SER A 177 -0.29 2.40 3.15
CA SER A 177 -0.59 1.21 3.98
C SER A 177 -0.07 -0.08 3.34
N VAL A 178 -0.19 -0.24 2.02
CA VAL A 178 0.38 -1.41 1.29
C VAL A 178 1.90 -1.42 1.43
N PHE A 179 2.56 -0.28 1.23
CA PHE A 179 4.01 -0.18 1.34
C PHE A 179 4.49 -0.50 2.77
N ALA A 180 3.79 0.02 3.77
CA ALA A 180 4.07 -0.29 5.18
C ALA A 180 3.81 -1.78 5.50
N ALA A 181 2.77 -2.40 4.91
CA ALA A 181 2.46 -3.80 5.09
C ALA A 181 3.57 -4.72 4.53
N VAL A 182 4.09 -4.43 3.35
CA VAL A 182 5.23 -5.17 2.77
C VAL A 182 6.45 -5.10 3.70
N ALA A 183 6.76 -3.92 4.23
CA ALA A 183 7.85 -3.73 5.19
C ALA A 183 7.59 -4.45 6.53
N LEU A 184 6.35 -4.44 7.01
CA LEU A 184 5.94 -5.17 8.20
C LEU A 184 6.18 -6.67 8.04
N PHE A 185 5.74 -7.26 6.92
CA PHE A 185 5.91 -8.69 6.66
C PHE A 185 7.37 -9.09 6.52
N TYR A 186 8.26 -8.23 6.05
CA TYR A 186 9.70 -8.49 6.10
C TYR A 186 10.16 -8.73 7.54
N PHE A 187 9.80 -7.85 8.49
CA PHE A 187 10.17 -8.03 9.89
C PHE A 187 9.46 -9.22 10.54
N VAL A 188 8.19 -9.46 10.21
CA VAL A 188 7.42 -10.58 10.76
C VAL A 188 7.96 -11.93 10.29
N SER A 189 8.40 -12.05 9.03
CA SER A 189 8.89 -13.31 8.44
C SER A 189 10.31 -13.68 8.86
N LYS A 190 11.08 -12.76 9.42
CA LYS A 190 12.46 -13.00 9.83
C LYS A 190 12.50 -13.98 11.01
N GLU A 191 13.30 -15.04 10.92
CA GLU A 191 13.41 -16.09 11.95
C GLU A 191 14.04 -15.54 13.25
N VAL A 192 15.17 -14.85 13.12
CA VAL A 192 15.88 -14.23 14.25
C VAL A 192 15.73 -12.73 14.16
N LYS A 193 15.10 -12.14 15.17
CA LYS A 193 14.79 -10.70 15.23
C LYS A 193 15.56 -10.04 16.35
N THR A 194 16.13 -8.90 16.05
CA THR A 194 16.67 -8.00 17.06
C THR A 194 15.54 -7.29 17.82
N LYS A 195 15.86 -6.72 18.99
CA LYS A 195 14.88 -5.88 19.73
C LYS A 195 14.37 -4.71 18.87
N PHE A 196 15.25 -4.11 18.09
CA PHE A 196 14.90 -3.01 17.17
C PHE A 196 13.89 -3.48 16.11
N GLU A 197 14.06 -4.63 15.49
CA GLU A 197 13.16 -5.16 14.46
C GLU A 197 11.78 -5.52 15.03
N ASN A 198 11.70 -5.98 16.27
CA ASN A 198 10.42 -6.18 16.93
C ASN A 198 9.69 -4.84 17.18
N VAL A 199 10.40 -3.81 17.64
CA VAL A 199 9.82 -2.46 17.80
C VAL A 199 9.40 -1.89 16.45
N ALA A 200 10.22 -2.05 15.42
CA ALA A 200 9.91 -1.62 14.05
C ALA A 200 8.62 -2.29 13.52
N ALA A 201 8.44 -3.59 13.74
CA ALA A 201 7.22 -4.29 13.36
C ALA A 201 5.98 -3.75 14.09
N ILE A 202 6.08 -3.51 15.41
CA ILE A 202 4.98 -2.93 16.20
C ILE A 202 4.64 -1.52 15.70
N LEU A 203 5.66 -0.69 15.43
CA LEU A 203 5.50 0.67 14.93
C LEU A 203 4.81 0.69 13.56
N LEU A 204 5.27 -0.14 12.62
CA LEU A 204 4.64 -0.24 11.28
C LEU A 204 3.20 -0.74 11.38
N PHE A 205 2.92 -1.70 12.24
CA PHE A 205 1.55 -2.18 12.47
C PHE A 205 0.65 -1.07 13.03
N ALA A 206 1.13 -0.32 14.04
CA ALA A 206 0.41 0.85 14.57
C ALA A 206 0.18 1.91 13.48
N PHE A 207 1.19 2.18 12.65
CA PHE A 207 1.09 3.13 11.54
C PHE A 207 0.02 2.71 10.51
N ILE A 208 -0.06 1.42 10.13
CA ILE A 208 -1.09 0.89 9.24
C ILE A 208 -2.50 1.09 9.83
N ILE A 209 -2.66 0.87 11.14
CA ILE A 209 -3.93 1.10 11.82
C ILE A 209 -4.32 2.59 11.78
N LEU A 210 -3.38 3.49 12.06
CA LEU A 210 -3.62 4.93 12.04
C LEU A 210 -3.95 5.45 10.63
N LEU A 211 -3.42 4.85 9.57
CA LEU A 211 -3.81 5.14 8.19
C LEU A 211 -5.26 4.74 7.88
N SER A 212 -5.89 3.95 8.75
CA SER A 212 -7.33 3.61 8.70
C SER A 212 -7.80 2.98 7.39
N SER A 213 -6.90 2.36 6.61
CA SER A 213 -7.25 1.65 5.38
C SER A 213 -7.86 0.28 5.71
N LYS A 214 -9.19 0.20 5.77
CA LYS A 214 -9.97 -0.99 6.18
C LYS A 214 -9.52 -2.26 5.46
N ASN A 215 -9.45 -2.20 4.12
CA ASN A 215 -9.09 -3.36 3.30
C ASN A 215 -7.68 -3.85 3.60
N ILE A 216 -6.71 -2.94 3.77
CA ILE A 216 -5.32 -3.31 4.06
C ILE A 216 -5.19 -3.85 5.48
N ILE A 217 -5.90 -3.29 6.45
CA ILE A 217 -5.94 -3.84 7.81
C ILE A 217 -6.43 -5.29 7.77
N VAL A 218 -7.55 -5.56 7.09
CA VAL A 218 -8.09 -6.93 6.96
C VAL A 218 -7.10 -7.86 6.27
N VAL A 219 -6.49 -7.42 5.16
CA VAL A 219 -5.49 -8.23 4.44
C VAL A 219 -4.27 -8.51 5.31
N VAL A 220 -3.73 -7.51 6.02
CA VAL A 220 -2.59 -7.68 6.94
C VAL A 220 -2.93 -8.68 8.05
N LEU A 221 -4.13 -8.60 8.59
CA LEU A 221 -4.60 -9.50 9.64
C LEU A 221 -4.74 -10.94 9.11
N LEU A 222 -5.36 -11.12 7.94
CA LEU A 222 -5.50 -12.43 7.31
C LEU A 222 -4.14 -13.05 6.95
N LEU A 223 -3.24 -12.28 6.32
CA LEU A 223 -1.90 -12.73 6.00
C LEU A 223 -1.07 -13.03 7.26
N GLY A 224 -1.23 -12.22 8.31
CA GLY A 224 -0.62 -12.48 9.60
C GLY A 224 -1.09 -13.81 10.21
N LEU A 225 -2.40 -14.08 10.19
CA LEU A 225 -2.95 -15.37 10.64
C LEU A 225 -2.40 -16.52 9.81
N LEU A 226 -2.45 -16.43 8.47
CA LEU A 226 -1.92 -17.46 7.58
C LEU A 226 -0.43 -17.71 7.84
N TYR A 227 0.35 -16.66 8.04
CA TYR A 227 1.76 -16.80 8.37
C TYR A 227 1.96 -17.55 9.70
N PHE A 228 1.23 -17.19 10.75
CA PHE A 228 1.36 -17.86 12.05
C PHE A 228 0.91 -19.31 12.01
N PHE A 229 -0.10 -19.67 11.25
CA PHE A 229 -0.59 -21.04 11.14
C PHE A 229 0.32 -21.92 10.32
N TYR A 230 0.75 -21.47 9.14
CA TYR A 230 1.40 -22.33 8.15
C TYR A 230 2.91 -22.19 8.10
N PHE A 231 3.45 -21.00 8.32
CA PHE A 231 4.86 -20.69 8.07
C PHE A 231 5.69 -20.46 9.33
N SER A 232 5.07 -20.18 10.47
CA SER A 232 5.81 -19.97 11.72
C SER A 232 6.40 -21.27 12.25
N LYS A 233 7.73 -21.30 12.41
CA LYS A 233 8.47 -22.42 13.03
C LYS A 233 8.39 -22.42 14.55
N SER A 234 7.61 -21.54 15.17
CA SER A 234 7.49 -21.45 16.63
C SER A 234 6.71 -22.63 17.23
N SER A 235 7.00 -22.94 18.49
CA SER A 235 6.28 -23.97 19.23
C SER A 235 4.78 -23.70 19.32
N GLN A 236 3.95 -24.74 19.44
CA GLN A 236 2.48 -24.59 19.55
C GLN A 236 2.05 -23.61 20.64
N LYS A 237 2.75 -23.63 21.80
CA LYS A 237 2.47 -22.73 22.93
C LYS A 237 2.71 -21.26 22.55
N LEU A 238 3.77 -20.96 21.80
CA LEU A 238 4.07 -19.62 21.32
C LEU A 238 3.07 -19.17 20.23
N ARG A 239 2.65 -20.08 19.36
CA ARG A 239 1.61 -19.82 18.35
C ARG A 239 0.29 -19.45 19.01
N LEU A 240 -0.15 -20.22 20.00
CA LEU A 240 -1.40 -19.94 20.71
C LEU A 240 -1.33 -18.59 21.44
N ARG A 241 -0.23 -18.30 22.15
CA ARG A 241 -0.04 -17.00 22.81
C ARG A 241 -0.12 -15.85 21.80
N ASN A 242 0.58 -15.95 20.69
CA ASN A 242 0.59 -14.90 19.65
C ASN A 242 -0.80 -14.73 19.03
N LEU A 243 -1.56 -15.82 18.86
CA LEU A 243 -2.94 -15.77 18.38
C LEU A 243 -3.88 -15.08 19.38
N ILE A 244 -3.73 -15.33 20.68
CA ILE A 244 -4.49 -14.65 21.72
C ILE A 244 -4.15 -13.16 21.74
N VAL A 245 -2.86 -12.80 21.71
CA VAL A 245 -2.42 -11.39 21.66
C VAL A 245 -2.97 -10.71 20.40
N PHE A 246 -2.91 -11.38 19.27
CA PHE A 246 -3.46 -10.89 18.01
C PHE A 246 -4.98 -10.69 18.10
N GLY A 247 -5.73 -11.63 18.68
CA GLY A 247 -7.18 -11.51 18.91
C GLY A 247 -7.53 -10.35 19.85
N LEU A 248 -6.75 -10.14 20.91
CA LEU A 248 -6.91 -8.99 21.82
C LEU A 248 -6.66 -7.66 21.11
N VAL A 249 -5.59 -7.57 20.30
CA VAL A 249 -5.28 -6.38 19.50
C VAL A 249 -6.40 -6.11 18.48
N LEU A 250 -6.92 -7.15 17.84
CA LEU A 250 -8.07 -7.06 16.92
C LEU A 250 -9.31 -6.52 17.65
N GLY A 251 -9.62 -7.08 18.83
CA GLY A 251 -10.74 -6.63 19.67
C GLY A 251 -10.59 -5.15 20.07
N LEU A 252 -9.39 -4.72 20.42
CA LEU A 252 -9.10 -3.31 20.72
C LEU A 252 -9.30 -2.42 19.49
N ILE A 253 -8.81 -2.82 18.33
CA ILE A 253 -8.97 -2.05 17.06
C ILE A 253 -10.45 -1.89 16.71
N VAL A 254 -11.22 -2.99 16.77
CA VAL A 254 -12.68 -2.97 16.49
C VAL A 254 -13.44 -2.14 17.53
N SER A 255 -12.93 -2.07 18.78
CA SER A 255 -13.52 -1.27 19.87
C SER A 255 -13.24 0.23 19.73
N PHE A 256 -12.26 0.64 18.92
CA PHE A 256 -11.99 2.05 18.68
C PHE A 256 -13.16 2.69 17.91
N GLY A 257 -13.88 3.62 18.57
CA GLY A 257 -15.14 4.18 18.10
C GLY A 257 -15.11 4.72 16.67
N LYS A 258 -14.04 5.41 16.27
CA LYS A 258 -13.89 5.92 14.89
C LYS A 258 -13.73 4.80 13.85
N ILE A 259 -13.00 3.74 14.15
CA ILE A 259 -12.84 2.58 13.26
C ILE A 259 -14.13 1.79 13.23
N LYS A 260 -14.75 1.55 14.40
CA LYS A 260 -16.06 0.90 14.53
C LYS A 260 -17.12 1.63 13.71
N ASN A 261 -17.21 2.95 13.81
CA ASN A 261 -18.19 3.74 13.06
C ASN A 261 -17.97 3.62 11.55
N ARG A 262 -16.73 3.72 11.06
CA ARG A 262 -16.40 3.53 9.63
C ARG A 262 -16.76 2.14 9.12
N PHE A 263 -16.53 1.07 9.91
CA PHE A 263 -16.98 -0.27 9.54
C PHE A 263 -18.50 -0.37 9.58
N LYS A 264 -19.14 0.23 10.60
CA LYS A 264 -20.60 0.24 10.73
C LYS A 264 -21.27 0.97 9.57
N GLU A 265 -20.77 2.14 9.18
CA GLU A 265 -21.28 2.93 8.04
C GLU A 265 -21.19 2.17 6.71
N GLU A 266 -20.18 1.34 6.50
CA GLU A 266 -20.03 0.57 5.26
C GLU A 266 -20.96 -0.64 5.19
N PHE A 267 -21.37 -1.20 6.34
CA PHE A 267 -22.29 -2.33 6.44
C PHE A 267 -23.74 -1.90 6.74
N GLN A 268 -23.98 -0.64 7.08
CA GLN A 268 -25.34 -0.13 7.20
C GLN A 268 -25.93 0.08 5.80
N SER A 269 -26.75 -0.89 5.39
CA SER A 269 -27.63 -0.72 4.27
C SER A 269 -28.82 0.17 4.69
N ASN A 270 -29.02 1.27 3.96
CA ASN A 270 -30.25 2.07 3.94
C ASN A 270 -31.12 2.03 5.19
N THR A 271 -30.87 2.92 6.10
CA THR A 271 -31.92 3.47 6.94
C THR A 271 -31.76 4.98 6.87
N ASP A 272 -32.81 5.68 6.53
CA ASP A 272 -32.93 7.11 6.24
C ASP A 272 -32.42 8.08 7.34
N LYS A 273 -31.68 7.62 8.31
CA LYS A 273 -31.37 8.38 9.52
C LYS A 273 -29.92 8.36 10.02
N SER A 274 -28.98 7.72 9.33
CA SER A 274 -27.68 7.50 9.99
C SER A 274 -26.42 7.72 9.16
N ILE A 275 -26.45 8.68 8.29
CA ILE A 275 -25.17 9.19 7.80
C ILE A 275 -24.82 10.35 8.70
N SER A 276 -23.80 10.15 9.55
CA SER A 276 -23.33 11.18 10.44
C SER A 276 -23.02 12.44 9.65
N ALA A 277 -23.48 13.57 10.14
CA ALA A 277 -23.32 14.90 9.54
C ALA A 277 -21.87 15.25 9.14
N ASP A 278 -20.89 14.54 9.66
CA ASP A 278 -19.46 14.72 9.37
C ASP A 278 -19.04 14.24 7.98
N VAL A 279 -19.82 13.37 7.32
CA VAL A 279 -19.52 12.88 5.96
C VAL A 279 -20.35 13.60 4.89
N ILE A 280 -21.43 14.30 5.29
CA ILE A 280 -22.45 14.82 4.38
C ILE A 280 -22.60 16.35 4.44
N SER A 281 -21.61 17.07 4.83
CA SER A 281 -21.71 18.54 4.78
C SER A 281 -21.94 19.13 3.35
N ASN A 282 -21.91 18.29 2.30
CA ASN A 282 -22.08 18.72 0.91
C ASN A 282 -23.05 17.87 0.07
N VAL A 283 -23.87 17.00 0.66
CA VAL A 283 -24.83 16.23 -0.13
C VAL A 283 -26.17 16.96 -0.21
N PRO A 284 -26.72 17.23 -1.40
CA PRO A 284 -28.01 17.89 -1.57
C PRO A 284 -29.14 17.14 -0.86
N GLN A 285 -30.14 17.85 -0.32
CA GLN A 285 -31.35 17.26 0.21
C GLN A 285 -32.07 16.44 -0.88
N GLY A 286 -32.45 15.20 -0.57
CA GLY A 286 -33.18 14.33 -1.50
C GLY A 286 -32.33 13.24 -2.18
N VAL A 287 -31.11 13.01 -1.74
CA VAL A 287 -30.26 11.93 -2.26
C VAL A 287 -30.72 10.58 -1.69
N HIS A 288 -30.99 9.63 -2.59
CA HIS A 288 -31.31 8.27 -2.23
C HIS A 288 -30.03 7.41 -2.19
N TYR A 289 -29.77 6.77 -1.07
CA TYR A 289 -28.60 5.90 -0.88
C TYR A 289 -28.90 4.48 -1.32
N ILE A 290 -28.14 3.99 -2.29
CA ILE A 290 -28.30 2.64 -2.83
C ILE A 290 -27.79 1.60 -1.85
N SER A 291 -28.63 0.65 -1.47
CA SER A 291 -28.26 -0.50 -0.66
C SER A 291 -27.49 -1.54 -1.48
N LEU A 292 -26.84 -2.50 -0.79
CA LEU A 292 -26.18 -3.63 -1.45
C LEU A 292 -27.16 -4.46 -2.29
N LYS A 293 -28.40 -4.62 -1.80
CA LYS A 293 -29.45 -5.36 -2.51
C LYS A 293 -29.87 -4.62 -3.77
N GLU A 294 -30.16 -3.32 -3.67
CA GLU A 294 -30.54 -2.49 -4.82
C GLU A 294 -29.41 -2.41 -5.86
N ALA A 295 -28.16 -2.27 -5.41
CA ALA A 295 -26.98 -2.30 -6.29
C ALA A 295 -26.87 -3.61 -7.09
N TRP A 296 -27.35 -4.72 -6.54
CA TRP A 296 -27.37 -6.03 -7.18
C TRP A 296 -28.61 -6.26 -8.05
N THR A 297 -29.80 -5.76 -7.65
CA THR A 297 -31.09 -6.14 -8.28
C THR A 297 -31.66 -5.10 -9.23
N ASN A 298 -31.38 -3.80 -9.03
CA ASN A 298 -32.02 -2.76 -9.84
C ASN A 298 -31.36 -2.63 -11.21
N GLU A 299 -32.14 -2.63 -12.27
CA GLU A 299 -31.64 -2.47 -13.65
C GLU A 299 -31.29 -1.02 -13.98
N THR A 300 -31.96 -0.05 -13.36
CA THR A 300 -31.78 1.37 -13.61
C THR A 300 -31.62 2.15 -12.32
N PHE A 301 -30.87 3.24 -12.39
CA PHE A 301 -30.62 4.14 -11.28
C PHE A 301 -30.88 5.58 -11.69
N SER A 302 -31.30 6.37 -10.72
CA SER A 302 -31.61 7.79 -10.89
C SER A 302 -30.31 8.64 -10.82
N PRO A 303 -30.24 9.80 -11.47
CA PRO A 303 -29.08 10.70 -11.32
C PRO A 303 -28.83 11.16 -9.89
N ASN A 304 -29.84 11.13 -9.03
CA ASN A 304 -29.76 11.49 -7.60
C ASN A 304 -29.43 10.31 -6.68
N ASP A 305 -29.23 9.10 -7.24
CA ASP A 305 -28.86 7.93 -6.47
C ASP A 305 -27.38 7.98 -6.12
N TYR A 306 -27.07 7.85 -4.84
CA TYR A 306 -25.72 7.79 -4.33
C TYR A 306 -25.32 6.36 -3.98
N PHE A 307 -24.22 5.92 -4.56
CA PHE A 307 -23.64 4.60 -4.27
C PHE A 307 -22.58 4.72 -3.15
N PRO A 308 -22.84 4.23 -1.93
CA PRO A 308 -21.79 4.05 -0.93
C PRO A 308 -20.69 3.12 -1.46
N GLY A 309 -19.47 3.25 -0.95
CA GLY A 309 -18.31 2.56 -1.50
C GLY A 309 -18.46 1.06 -1.71
N THR A 310 -19.13 0.34 -0.81
CA THR A 310 -19.39 -1.10 -0.96
C THR A 310 -20.50 -1.38 -1.96
N ALA A 311 -21.58 -0.60 -1.97
CA ALA A 311 -22.66 -0.74 -2.95
C ALA A 311 -22.17 -0.48 -4.37
N PHE A 312 -21.29 0.53 -4.55
CA PHE A 312 -20.66 0.80 -5.83
C PHE A 312 -19.82 -0.39 -6.34
N ARG A 313 -19.05 -1.04 -5.46
CA ARG A 313 -18.26 -2.22 -5.83
C ARG A 313 -19.14 -3.42 -6.21
N VAL A 314 -20.24 -3.62 -5.48
CA VAL A 314 -21.23 -4.66 -5.80
C VAL A 314 -21.84 -4.40 -7.17
N TYR A 315 -22.22 -3.16 -7.45
CA TYR A 315 -22.72 -2.75 -8.77
C TYR A 315 -21.71 -2.98 -9.89
N GLN A 316 -20.44 -2.56 -9.68
CA GLN A 316 -19.37 -2.82 -10.64
C GLN A 316 -19.15 -4.32 -10.88
N PHE A 317 -19.16 -5.13 -9.82
CA PHE A 317 -19.01 -6.58 -9.93
C PHE A 317 -20.17 -7.21 -10.69
N ARG A 318 -21.40 -6.75 -10.44
CA ARG A 318 -22.60 -7.18 -11.20
C ARG A 318 -22.43 -6.87 -12.68
N ILE A 319 -22.11 -5.63 -13.06
CA ILE A 319 -21.87 -5.26 -14.47
C ILE A 319 -20.83 -6.19 -15.11
N PHE A 320 -19.72 -6.46 -14.38
CA PHE A 320 -18.68 -7.36 -14.88
C PHE A 320 -19.17 -8.79 -15.13
N THR A 321 -20.17 -9.26 -14.36
CA THR A 321 -20.72 -10.61 -14.52
C THR A 321 -21.84 -10.70 -15.57
N GLU A 322 -22.46 -9.58 -15.93
CA GLU A 322 -23.53 -9.48 -16.93
C GLU A 322 -23.00 -9.22 -18.36
N ILE A 323 -21.72 -8.78 -18.50
CA ILE A 323 -21.00 -8.62 -19.77
C ILE A 323 -20.33 -9.93 -20.16
#